data_b9c792061c3c6ef403fd247d6bd0d1d4
#
_entry.id   b9c792061c3c6ef403fd247d6bd0d1d4
#
_cell.length_a   1.000
_cell.length_b   1.000
_cell.length_c   1.000
_cell.angle_alpha   90.00
_cell.angle_beta   90.00
_cell.angle_gamma   90.00
#
_symmetry.space_group_name_H-M   'P 1'
#
loop_
_entity.id
_entity.type
_entity.pdbx_description
1 polymer ?
#
loop_
_entity_poly.entity_id
_entity_poly.type
_entity_poly.pdbx_seq_one_letter_code
_entity_poly.pdbx_strand_id
1 'polypeptide(L)'
;MPDTKITAPVSGMIISREIDLGQPVAASFQAPELFTIAQDLTKMQIEVSVSEADIGKVKEGQDVTYTLDGYPDSTFEGKVTQVRLSPTTVSNVVTYTVIVDVDNEDLKLKPGMTANVSIITNKSENVLCVPNMALKFTPDVNGPKYKNQGLWILENGKAKRVDIETGASDDSSTEVISKALGEGMKVIMGIQGKSSKKESNGGGRPPMP
;
A
#
# COMPACT_ATOMS: atom_id res chain seq x y z
N MET A 1 4.15 32.47 -47.54
CA MET A 1 4.64 31.56 -46.50
C MET A 1 3.46 31.29 -45.55
N PRO A 2 2.67 30.22 -45.72
CA PRO A 2 1.52 29.97 -44.87
C PRO A 2 1.87 29.27 -43.52
N ASP A 3 3.10 28.86 -43.30
CA ASP A 3 3.43 27.91 -42.20
C ASP A 3 4.14 28.54 -40.97
N THR A 4 3.87 29.82 -40.71
CA THR A 4 4.43 30.51 -39.53
C THR A 4 3.51 30.50 -38.30
N LYS A 5 2.31 29.92 -38.41
CA LYS A 5 1.35 29.82 -37.30
C LYS A 5 1.12 28.37 -36.93
N ILE A 6 1.66 27.97 -35.78
CA ILE A 6 1.39 26.65 -35.18
C ILE A 6 0.08 26.78 -34.38
N THR A 7 -0.91 25.96 -34.73
CA THR A 7 -2.21 25.92 -34.05
C THR A 7 -2.36 24.62 -33.28
N ALA A 8 -3.03 24.67 -32.13
CA ALA A 8 -3.38 23.46 -31.37
C ALA A 8 -4.36 22.59 -32.20
N PRO A 9 -4.11 21.29 -32.35
CA PRO A 9 -5.00 20.38 -33.07
C PRO A 9 -6.25 20.01 -32.25
N VAL A 10 -6.23 20.27 -30.95
CA VAL A 10 -7.30 19.92 -30.00
C VAL A 10 -7.59 21.10 -29.08
N SER A 11 -8.84 21.17 -28.59
CA SER A 11 -9.22 22.12 -27.54
C SER A 11 -8.88 21.51 -26.18
N GLY A 12 -8.45 22.34 -25.23
CA GLY A 12 -8.09 21.88 -23.90
C GLY A 12 -7.36 22.94 -23.09
N MET A 13 -6.87 22.55 -21.92
CA MET A 13 -6.06 23.39 -21.06
C MET A 13 -4.57 23.12 -21.29
N ILE A 14 -3.75 24.17 -21.40
CA ILE A 14 -2.31 24.04 -21.51
C ILE A 14 -1.78 23.66 -20.13
N ILE A 15 -1.09 22.51 -20.04
CA ILE A 15 -0.45 22.01 -18.83
C ILE A 15 0.98 22.54 -18.74
N SER A 16 1.75 22.43 -19.81
CA SER A 16 3.13 22.90 -19.86
C SER A 16 3.45 23.62 -21.16
N ARG A 17 4.41 24.51 -21.09
CA ARG A 17 5.01 25.22 -22.20
C ARG A 17 6.51 24.96 -22.18
N GLU A 18 7.02 24.26 -23.19
CA GLU A 18 8.42 23.80 -23.27
C GLU A 18 9.27 24.71 -24.19
N ILE A 19 8.73 25.83 -24.63
CA ILE A 19 9.39 26.77 -25.55
C ILE A 19 9.39 28.18 -25.01
N ASP A 20 10.50 28.90 -25.16
CA ASP A 20 10.64 30.31 -24.80
C ASP A 20 10.50 31.26 -26.01
N LEU A 21 10.16 32.50 -25.71
CA LEU A 21 10.08 33.55 -26.72
C LEU A 21 11.45 33.79 -27.38
N GLY A 22 11.48 33.73 -28.71
CA GLY A 22 12.72 33.92 -29.46
C GLY A 22 13.57 32.66 -29.65
N GLN A 23 13.12 31.51 -29.10
CA GLN A 23 13.80 30.24 -29.31
C GLN A 23 13.54 29.72 -30.73
N PRO A 24 14.58 29.43 -31.53
CA PRO A 24 14.40 28.86 -32.86
C PRO A 24 13.93 27.41 -32.76
N VAL A 25 12.81 27.08 -33.44
CA VAL A 25 12.33 25.72 -33.57
C VAL A 25 12.95 25.11 -34.81
N ALA A 26 14.03 24.35 -34.66
CA ALA A 26 14.64 23.62 -35.76
C ALA A 26 14.01 22.22 -35.83
N ALA A 27 13.31 21.93 -36.90
CA ALA A 27 12.79 20.58 -37.21
C ALA A 27 13.95 19.70 -37.72
N SER A 28 14.89 19.36 -36.86
CA SER A 28 16.00 18.45 -37.16
C SER A 28 15.68 17.09 -36.56
N PHE A 29 15.39 16.09 -37.37
CA PHE A 29 15.23 14.66 -37.05
C PHE A 29 14.21 14.27 -35.97
N GLN A 30 13.92 15.12 -34.99
CA GLN A 30 12.88 14.93 -33.97
C GLN A 30 12.08 16.22 -33.79
N ALA A 31 10.75 16.13 -33.84
CA ALA A 31 9.89 17.27 -33.55
C ALA A 31 9.96 17.57 -32.03
N PRO A 32 10.35 18.78 -31.62
CA PRO A 32 10.37 19.14 -30.20
C PRO A 32 8.94 19.28 -29.68
N GLU A 33 8.73 18.91 -28.43
CA GLU A 33 7.50 19.23 -27.71
C GLU A 33 7.46 20.73 -27.40
N LEU A 34 6.39 21.40 -27.82
CA LEU A 34 6.22 22.83 -27.61
C LEU A 34 5.25 23.13 -26.47
N PHE A 35 4.15 22.40 -26.41
CA PHE A 35 3.10 22.52 -25.42
C PHE A 35 2.49 21.16 -25.14
N THR A 36 2.14 20.91 -23.89
CA THR A 36 1.29 19.79 -23.48
C THR A 36 -0.11 20.31 -23.19
N ILE A 37 -1.11 19.71 -23.83
CA ILE A 37 -2.51 20.11 -23.72
C ILE A 37 -3.33 18.95 -23.19
N ALA A 38 -4.02 19.15 -22.04
CA ALA A 38 -5.04 18.20 -21.57
C ALA A 38 -6.41 18.58 -22.15
N GLN A 39 -7.08 17.61 -22.71
CA GLN A 39 -8.45 17.79 -23.20
C GLN A 39 -9.45 17.90 -22.05
N ASP A 40 -9.29 17.04 -21.04
CA ASP A 40 -10.15 16.97 -19.86
C ASP A 40 -9.31 16.61 -18.63
N LEU A 41 -9.37 17.42 -17.60
CA LEU A 41 -8.70 17.20 -16.32
C LEU A 41 -9.62 16.56 -15.27
N THR A 42 -10.90 16.38 -15.58
CA THR A 42 -11.86 15.73 -14.67
C THR A 42 -11.67 14.21 -14.65
N LYS A 43 -11.10 13.65 -15.72
CA LYS A 43 -10.78 12.23 -15.84
C LYS A 43 -9.27 12.06 -15.87
N MET A 44 -8.74 11.42 -14.86
CA MET A 44 -7.32 11.23 -14.70
C MET A 44 -7.00 9.73 -14.61
N GLN A 45 -5.76 9.39 -14.86
CA GLN A 45 -5.25 8.03 -14.69
C GLN A 45 -4.01 8.05 -13.81
N ILE A 46 -3.90 7.06 -12.94
CA ILE A 46 -2.67 6.80 -12.19
C ILE A 46 -1.98 5.60 -12.84
N GLU A 47 -0.73 5.78 -13.21
CA GLU A 47 0.14 4.70 -13.67
C GLU A 47 0.88 4.11 -12.47
N VAL A 48 0.48 2.90 -12.06
CA VAL A 48 1.03 2.21 -10.89
C VAL A 48 2.07 1.21 -11.35
N SER A 49 3.29 1.30 -10.82
CA SER A 49 4.34 0.31 -11.06
C SER A 49 4.23 -0.83 -10.05
N VAL A 50 3.85 -2.01 -10.50
CA VAL A 50 3.69 -3.20 -9.66
C VAL A 50 4.82 -4.18 -9.93
N SER A 51 5.39 -4.78 -8.88
CA SER A 51 6.47 -5.76 -9.01
C SER A 51 5.99 -7.04 -9.71
N GLU A 52 6.92 -7.76 -10.37
CA GLU A 52 6.65 -9.08 -10.96
C GLU A 52 6.12 -10.09 -9.93
N ALA A 53 6.55 -9.99 -8.67
CA ALA A 53 6.11 -10.88 -7.61
C ALA A 53 4.62 -10.71 -7.24
N ASP A 54 4.07 -9.51 -7.44
CA ASP A 54 2.72 -9.16 -6.99
C ASP A 54 1.72 -9.05 -8.15
N ILE A 55 2.17 -8.86 -9.39
CA ILE A 55 1.29 -8.66 -10.54
C ILE A 55 0.31 -9.81 -10.76
N GLY A 56 0.70 -11.05 -10.40
CA GLY A 56 -0.18 -12.21 -10.51
C GLY A 56 -1.46 -12.15 -9.66
N LYS A 57 -1.51 -11.26 -8.66
CA LYS A 57 -2.68 -11.04 -7.80
C LYS A 57 -3.56 -9.90 -8.29
N VAL A 58 -3.03 -9.05 -9.18
CA VAL A 58 -3.73 -7.86 -9.68
C VAL A 58 -4.59 -8.23 -10.88
N LYS A 59 -5.85 -7.78 -10.86
CA LYS A 59 -6.83 -8.00 -11.92
C LYS A 59 -7.60 -6.72 -12.21
N GLU A 60 -8.08 -6.59 -13.45
CA GLU A 60 -8.99 -5.52 -13.83
C GLU A 60 -10.28 -5.54 -12.99
N GLY A 61 -10.78 -4.38 -12.64
CA GLY A 61 -11.99 -4.19 -11.84
C GLY A 61 -11.75 -4.20 -10.32
N GLN A 62 -10.53 -4.44 -9.84
CA GLN A 62 -10.24 -4.36 -8.40
C GLN A 62 -10.34 -2.93 -7.90
N ASP A 63 -10.84 -2.79 -6.67
CA ASP A 63 -10.90 -1.50 -5.99
C ASP A 63 -9.51 -1.08 -5.53
N VAL A 64 -9.26 0.21 -5.60
CA VAL A 64 -7.98 0.83 -5.26
C VAL A 64 -8.23 2.00 -4.32
N THR A 65 -7.43 2.10 -3.28
CA THR A 65 -7.35 3.30 -2.46
C THR A 65 -6.00 3.96 -2.67
N TYR A 66 -5.98 5.29 -2.71
CA TYR A 66 -4.73 6.01 -2.88
C TYR A 66 -4.70 7.30 -2.07
N THR A 67 -3.50 7.70 -1.69
CA THR A 67 -3.21 8.99 -1.07
C THR A 67 -2.22 9.74 -1.93
N LEU A 68 -2.27 11.06 -1.88
CA LEU A 68 -1.37 11.94 -2.61
C LEU A 68 -0.41 12.62 -1.65
N ASP A 69 0.83 12.81 -2.04
CA ASP A 69 1.80 13.52 -1.21
C ASP A 69 1.37 14.96 -0.92
N GLY A 70 0.61 15.59 -1.83
CA GLY A 70 0.04 16.91 -1.62
C GLY A 70 -1.18 16.95 -0.70
N TYR A 71 -1.82 15.80 -0.42
CA TYR A 71 -3.03 15.67 0.41
C TYR A 71 -2.95 14.40 1.29
N PRO A 72 -2.02 14.33 2.25
CA PRO A 72 -1.73 13.11 3.01
C PRO A 72 -2.89 12.64 3.90
N ASP A 73 -3.73 13.56 4.34
CA ASP A 73 -4.88 13.28 5.21
C ASP A 73 -6.14 12.85 4.44
N SER A 74 -6.06 12.82 3.09
CA SER A 74 -7.20 12.49 2.24
C SER A 74 -6.95 11.16 1.54
N THR A 75 -7.86 10.20 1.74
CA THR A 75 -7.87 8.94 1.00
C THR A 75 -8.87 9.05 -0.14
N PHE A 76 -8.45 8.68 -1.31
CA PHE A 76 -9.24 8.67 -2.53
C PHE A 76 -9.45 7.23 -2.99
N GLU A 77 -10.48 7.03 -3.80
CA GLU A 77 -10.82 5.71 -4.36
C GLU A 77 -10.70 5.72 -5.87
N GLY A 78 -10.39 4.57 -6.43
CA GLY A 78 -10.29 4.34 -7.87
C GLY A 78 -10.49 2.88 -8.21
N LYS A 79 -10.40 2.55 -9.50
CA LYS A 79 -10.49 1.16 -9.97
C LYS A 79 -9.39 0.83 -10.96
N VAL A 80 -8.89 -0.41 -10.88
CA VAL A 80 -7.99 -0.95 -11.90
C VAL A 80 -8.76 -1.10 -13.20
N THR A 81 -8.35 -0.36 -14.22
CA THR A 81 -8.98 -0.41 -15.54
C THR A 81 -8.22 -1.33 -16.48
N GLN A 82 -6.89 -1.33 -16.38
CA GLN A 82 -6.05 -2.12 -17.28
C GLN A 82 -4.76 -2.58 -16.61
N VAL A 83 -4.35 -3.80 -16.91
CA VAL A 83 -3.02 -4.32 -16.57
C VAL A 83 -2.22 -4.45 -17.87
N ARG A 84 -1.16 -3.64 -18.01
CA ARG A 84 -0.29 -3.70 -19.22
C ARG A 84 0.58 -4.96 -19.13
N LEU A 85 0.56 -5.77 -20.19
CA LEU A 85 1.31 -7.03 -20.23
C LEU A 85 2.80 -6.84 -20.58
N SER A 86 3.18 -5.66 -21.09
CA SER A 86 4.58 -5.35 -21.39
C SER A 86 5.29 -4.90 -20.12
N PRO A 87 6.33 -5.63 -19.68
CA PRO A 87 7.12 -5.22 -18.53
C PRO A 87 8.02 -4.03 -18.85
N THR A 88 8.32 -3.24 -17.83
CA THR A 88 9.34 -2.21 -17.86
C THR A 88 10.46 -2.62 -16.91
N THR A 89 11.72 -2.58 -17.37
CA THR A 89 12.88 -2.91 -16.54
C THR A 89 13.66 -1.63 -16.24
N VAL A 90 13.71 -1.27 -14.96
CA VAL A 90 14.49 -0.14 -14.47
C VAL A 90 15.46 -0.64 -13.39
N SER A 91 16.74 -0.40 -13.58
CA SER A 91 17.79 -0.80 -12.62
C SER A 91 17.72 -2.28 -12.24
N ASN A 92 17.50 -3.17 -13.21
CA ASN A 92 17.34 -4.62 -13.03
C ASN A 92 16.09 -5.05 -12.24
N VAL A 93 15.15 -4.15 -12.00
CA VAL A 93 13.86 -4.48 -11.39
C VAL A 93 12.80 -4.52 -12.48
N VAL A 94 12.11 -5.67 -12.60
CA VAL A 94 11.01 -5.86 -13.54
C VAL A 94 9.71 -5.43 -12.88
N THR A 95 9.02 -4.48 -13.51
CA THR A 95 7.73 -3.98 -13.08
C THR A 95 6.72 -4.00 -14.21
N TYR A 96 5.45 -4.09 -13.86
CA TYR A 96 4.32 -4.00 -14.78
C TYR A 96 3.51 -2.74 -14.46
N THR A 97 3.05 -2.07 -15.51
CA THR A 97 2.23 -0.88 -15.34
C THR A 97 0.76 -1.26 -15.24
N VAL A 98 0.13 -0.85 -14.16
CA VAL A 98 -1.31 -0.98 -13.91
C VAL A 98 -1.94 0.40 -14.02
N ILE A 99 -2.99 0.52 -14.82
CA ILE A 99 -3.74 1.77 -15.00
C ILE A 99 -4.93 1.76 -14.04
N VAL A 100 -5.03 2.82 -13.28
CA VAL A 100 -6.14 3.09 -12.35
C VAL A 100 -6.84 4.35 -12.81
N ASP A 101 -8.10 4.25 -13.18
CA ASP A 101 -8.92 5.41 -13.49
C ASP A 101 -9.38 6.08 -12.19
N VAL A 102 -9.31 7.39 -12.18
CA VAL A 102 -9.66 8.21 -11.03
C VAL A 102 -10.46 9.44 -11.48
N ASP A 103 -11.51 9.74 -10.75
CA ASP A 103 -12.31 10.93 -10.98
C ASP A 103 -11.67 12.14 -10.28
N ASN A 104 -11.65 13.28 -10.98
CA ASN A 104 -11.05 14.52 -10.50
C ASN A 104 -12.03 15.70 -10.70
N GLU A 105 -13.26 15.54 -10.24
CA GLU A 105 -14.30 16.60 -10.37
C GLU A 105 -13.89 17.91 -9.68
N ASP A 106 -13.21 17.80 -8.54
CA ASP A 106 -12.73 18.96 -7.76
C ASP A 106 -11.44 19.61 -8.32
N LEU A 107 -10.85 19.04 -9.38
CA LEU A 107 -9.57 19.48 -9.98
C LEU A 107 -8.41 19.54 -8.97
N LYS A 108 -8.45 18.71 -7.94
CA LYS A 108 -7.38 18.59 -6.92
C LYS A 108 -6.18 17.84 -7.45
N LEU A 109 -6.42 16.85 -8.33
CA LEU A 109 -5.37 16.08 -8.98
C LEU A 109 -4.74 16.90 -10.10
N LYS A 110 -3.43 16.89 -10.17
CA LYS A 110 -2.67 17.54 -11.25
C LYS A 110 -1.77 16.52 -11.93
N PRO A 111 -1.58 16.61 -13.25
CA PRO A 111 -0.60 15.78 -13.94
C PRO A 111 0.78 15.91 -13.32
N GLY A 112 1.48 14.78 -13.16
CA GLY A 112 2.81 14.73 -12.55
C GLY A 112 2.84 14.61 -11.02
N MET A 113 1.66 14.52 -10.34
CA MET A 113 1.62 14.21 -8.91
C MET A 113 1.98 12.75 -8.65
N THR A 114 2.64 12.52 -7.51
CA THR A 114 2.93 11.18 -7.00
C THR A 114 1.80 10.71 -6.07
N ALA A 115 1.38 9.47 -6.24
CA ALA A 115 0.36 8.82 -5.43
C ALA A 115 0.92 7.54 -4.78
N ASN A 116 0.57 7.32 -3.53
CA ASN A 116 0.76 6.05 -2.84
C ASN A 116 -0.51 5.22 -2.99
N VAL A 117 -0.40 4.10 -3.69
CA VAL A 117 -1.54 3.31 -4.16
C VAL A 117 -1.59 1.96 -3.46
N SER A 118 -2.77 1.60 -2.94
CA SER A 118 -3.06 0.29 -2.36
C SER A 118 -4.15 -0.41 -3.17
N ILE A 119 -3.78 -1.48 -3.87
CA ILE A 119 -4.71 -2.29 -4.66
C ILE A 119 -5.29 -3.39 -3.77
N ILE A 120 -6.62 -3.47 -3.68
CA ILE A 120 -7.32 -4.47 -2.87
C ILE A 120 -7.40 -5.76 -3.69
N THR A 121 -6.49 -6.69 -3.44
CA THR A 121 -6.40 -7.94 -4.21
C THR A 121 -7.36 -9.02 -3.70
N ASN A 122 -7.76 -8.94 -2.44
CA ASN A 122 -8.71 -9.87 -1.83
C ASN A 122 -9.54 -9.15 -0.77
N LYS A 123 -10.83 -9.37 -0.76
CA LYS A 123 -11.77 -8.80 0.21
C LYS A 123 -12.61 -9.92 0.79
N SER A 124 -12.47 -10.17 2.08
CA SER A 124 -13.31 -11.09 2.83
C SER A 124 -14.19 -10.29 3.78
N GLU A 125 -15.51 -10.46 3.70
CA GLU A 125 -16.48 -9.78 4.55
C GLU A 125 -17.09 -10.77 5.55
N ASN A 126 -17.38 -10.28 6.75
CA ASN A 126 -18.00 -11.08 7.83
C ASN A 126 -17.17 -12.31 8.25
N VAL A 127 -15.86 -12.16 8.30
CA VAL A 127 -14.93 -13.21 8.71
C VAL A 127 -14.34 -12.93 10.09
N LEU A 128 -14.00 -14.00 10.82
CA LEU A 128 -13.28 -13.87 12.09
C LEU A 128 -11.83 -13.48 11.82
N CYS A 129 -11.42 -12.32 12.34
CA CYS A 129 -10.05 -11.84 12.22
C CYS A 129 -9.36 -11.83 13.57
N VAL A 130 -8.06 -12.10 13.56
CA VAL A 130 -7.21 -11.98 14.74
C VAL A 130 -5.99 -11.11 14.40
N PRO A 131 -5.49 -10.32 15.36
CA PRO A 131 -4.26 -9.56 15.16
C PRO A 131 -3.09 -10.48 14.80
N ASN A 132 -2.25 -10.06 13.84
CA ASN A 132 -1.10 -10.84 13.37
C ASN A 132 -0.12 -11.21 14.50
N MET A 133 -0.06 -10.39 15.55
CA MET A 133 0.74 -10.68 16.75
C MET A 133 0.27 -11.93 17.48
N ALA A 134 -1.03 -12.23 17.49
CA ALA A 134 -1.57 -13.41 18.16
C ALA A 134 -1.15 -14.72 17.46
N LEU A 135 -0.97 -14.68 16.14
CA LEU A 135 -0.50 -15.84 15.36
C LEU A 135 0.99 -16.14 15.58
N LYS A 136 1.77 -15.12 15.92
CA LYS A 136 3.21 -15.25 16.20
C LYS A 136 3.50 -15.61 17.66
N PHE A 137 2.49 -15.53 18.53
CA PHE A 137 2.67 -15.77 19.96
C PHE A 137 2.78 -17.26 20.27
N THR A 138 3.82 -17.64 21.01
CA THR A 138 4.03 -18.98 21.58
C THR A 138 4.40 -18.81 23.06
N PRO A 139 3.61 -19.37 24.00
CA PRO A 139 3.85 -19.18 25.45
C PRO A 139 5.17 -19.78 25.93
N ASP A 140 5.63 -20.85 25.29
CA ASP A 140 6.86 -21.54 25.65
C ASP A 140 7.72 -21.77 24.40
N VAL A 141 8.88 -21.08 24.37
CA VAL A 141 9.84 -21.14 23.25
C VAL A 141 10.47 -22.55 23.13
N ASN A 142 10.53 -23.29 24.23
CA ASN A 142 11.06 -24.66 24.32
C ASN A 142 9.98 -25.74 24.30
N GLY A 143 8.72 -25.34 24.12
CA GLY A 143 7.57 -26.22 24.10
C GLY A 143 7.50 -27.12 22.85
N PRO A 144 6.49 -28.01 22.78
CA PRO A 144 6.32 -28.91 21.66
C PRO A 144 6.16 -28.13 20.34
N LYS A 145 6.91 -28.55 19.30
CA LYS A 145 6.76 -28.01 17.95
C LYS A 145 5.46 -28.52 17.35
N TYR A 146 4.55 -27.60 17.08
CA TYR A 146 3.28 -27.91 16.44
C TYR A 146 3.43 -27.89 14.91
N LYS A 147 2.84 -28.85 14.23
CA LYS A 147 2.90 -29.00 12.79
C LYS A 147 1.95 -28.02 12.06
N ASN A 148 0.84 -27.68 12.73
CA ASN A 148 -0.21 -26.81 12.20
C ASN A 148 -0.12 -25.41 12.81
N GLN A 149 -0.63 -24.43 12.10
CA GLN A 149 -0.84 -23.10 12.67
C GLN A 149 -1.87 -23.17 13.80
N GLY A 150 -1.66 -22.39 14.85
CA GLY A 150 -2.54 -22.37 16.00
C GLY A 150 -2.56 -21.02 16.68
N LEU A 151 -3.66 -20.75 17.34
CA LEU A 151 -3.92 -19.56 18.11
C LEU A 151 -4.02 -19.91 19.58
N TRP A 152 -3.51 -19.06 20.45
CA TRP A 152 -3.64 -19.22 21.90
C TRP A 152 -4.77 -18.35 22.41
N ILE A 153 -5.78 -18.99 23.01
CA ILE A 153 -6.92 -18.33 23.65
C ILE A 153 -6.82 -18.43 25.17
N LEU A 154 -7.43 -17.49 25.86
CA LEU A 154 -7.53 -17.53 27.31
C LEU A 154 -8.90 -18.12 27.70
N GLU A 155 -8.92 -19.38 28.15
CA GLU A 155 -10.13 -20.08 28.63
C GLU A 155 -9.97 -20.38 30.12
N ASN A 156 -10.86 -19.87 30.95
CA ASN A 156 -10.83 -20.04 32.42
C ASN A 156 -9.47 -19.67 33.07
N GLY A 157 -8.81 -18.62 32.56
CA GLY A 157 -7.52 -18.17 33.09
C GLY A 157 -6.31 -19.03 32.65
N LYS A 158 -6.52 -20.03 31.80
CA LYS A 158 -5.45 -20.88 31.25
C LYS A 158 -5.29 -20.65 29.75
N ALA A 159 -4.05 -20.65 29.29
CA ALA A 159 -3.77 -20.62 27.86
C ALA A 159 -4.09 -21.97 27.22
N LYS A 160 -4.97 -21.97 26.23
CA LYS A 160 -5.35 -23.15 25.45
C LYS A 160 -5.04 -22.88 23.98
N ARG A 161 -4.36 -23.82 23.35
CA ARG A 161 -4.08 -23.75 21.92
C ARG A 161 -5.27 -24.29 21.12
N VAL A 162 -5.63 -23.55 20.08
CA VAL A 162 -6.64 -23.94 19.08
C VAL A 162 -5.97 -24.00 17.73
N ASP A 163 -6.13 -25.10 17.03
CA ASP A 163 -5.66 -25.24 15.64
C ASP A 163 -6.58 -24.41 14.72
N ILE A 164 -5.96 -23.70 13.80
CA ILE A 164 -6.65 -22.80 12.89
C ILE A 164 -6.13 -22.99 11.46
N GLU A 165 -6.97 -22.63 10.51
CA GLU A 165 -6.56 -22.35 9.13
C GLU A 165 -6.60 -20.85 8.94
N THR A 166 -5.63 -20.30 8.19
CA THR A 166 -5.56 -18.88 7.90
C THR A 166 -6.07 -18.60 6.50
N GLY A 167 -6.88 -17.57 6.34
CA GLY A 167 -7.39 -17.07 5.08
C GLY A 167 -6.68 -15.80 4.62
N ALA A 168 -7.47 -14.78 4.25
CA ALA A 168 -6.95 -13.47 3.85
C ALA A 168 -6.21 -12.79 5.01
N SER A 169 -5.14 -12.08 4.69
CA SER A 169 -4.31 -11.37 5.67
C SER A 169 -3.97 -9.98 5.18
N ASP A 170 -4.00 -9.02 6.09
CA ASP A 170 -3.46 -7.68 5.89
C ASP A 170 -2.28 -7.41 6.84
N ASP A 171 -1.80 -6.15 6.91
CA ASP A 171 -0.67 -5.75 7.74
C ASP A 171 -0.94 -5.89 9.25
N SER A 172 -2.20 -5.87 9.68
CA SER A 172 -2.62 -5.83 11.08
C SER A 172 -3.31 -7.11 11.54
N SER A 173 -4.06 -7.76 10.65
CA SER A 173 -5.00 -8.82 10.97
C SER A 173 -4.95 -9.96 9.95
N THR A 174 -5.30 -11.15 10.38
CA THR A 174 -5.44 -12.34 9.52
C THR A 174 -6.78 -13.00 9.80
N GLU A 175 -7.47 -13.35 8.74
CA GLU A 175 -8.66 -14.19 8.79
C GLU A 175 -8.31 -15.56 9.36
N VAL A 176 -9.15 -16.04 10.29
CA VAL A 176 -8.98 -17.36 10.90
C VAL A 176 -10.24 -18.19 10.71
N ILE A 177 -10.04 -19.40 10.25
CA ILE A 177 -11.09 -20.37 10.02
C ILE A 177 -10.93 -21.49 11.05
N SER A 178 -11.86 -21.59 12.00
CA SER A 178 -11.88 -22.68 12.99
C SER A 178 -13.29 -22.85 13.55
N LYS A 179 -13.69 -24.07 13.74
CA LYS A 179 -14.98 -24.39 14.40
C LYS A 179 -14.98 -24.11 15.90
N ALA A 180 -13.81 -23.94 16.49
CA ALA A 180 -13.63 -23.75 17.93
C ALA A 180 -13.49 -22.25 18.32
N LEU A 181 -13.50 -21.34 17.35
CA LEU A 181 -13.42 -19.91 17.59
C LEU A 181 -14.75 -19.23 17.33
N GLY A 182 -15.08 -18.27 18.17
CA GLY A 182 -16.26 -17.42 18.05
C GLY A 182 -15.93 -15.96 18.29
N GLU A 183 -16.83 -15.10 17.88
CA GLU A 183 -16.71 -13.66 18.09
C GLU A 183 -16.62 -13.33 19.59
N GLY A 184 -15.79 -12.37 19.95
CA GLY A 184 -15.59 -11.92 21.34
C GLY A 184 -14.66 -12.80 22.18
N MET A 185 -14.08 -13.87 21.66
CA MET A 185 -13.07 -14.67 22.39
C MET A 185 -11.78 -13.89 22.60
N LYS A 186 -11.19 -14.02 23.81
CA LYS A 186 -9.93 -13.36 24.13
C LYS A 186 -8.74 -14.15 23.62
N VAL A 187 -8.00 -13.56 22.69
CA VAL A 187 -6.76 -14.13 22.13
C VAL A 187 -5.54 -13.57 22.87
N ILE A 188 -4.52 -14.41 23.03
CA ILE A 188 -3.27 -14.03 23.71
C ILE A 188 -2.29 -13.50 22.66
N MET A 189 -1.90 -12.24 22.80
CA MET A 189 -0.93 -11.59 21.91
C MET A 189 0.48 -11.51 22.47
N GLY A 190 0.64 -11.72 23.80
CA GLY A 190 1.94 -11.61 24.45
C GLY A 190 1.83 -11.85 25.97
N ILE A 191 2.97 -12.01 26.60
CA ILE A 191 3.10 -12.08 28.07
C ILE A 191 3.57 -10.73 28.56
N GLN A 192 2.82 -10.11 29.44
CA GLN A 192 3.25 -8.91 30.14
C GLN A 192 4.36 -9.29 31.14
N GLY A 193 5.62 -9.06 30.77
CA GLY A 193 6.76 -9.28 31.67
C GLY A 193 6.59 -8.42 32.90
N LYS A 194 6.67 -9.03 34.09
CA LYS A 194 6.87 -8.28 35.35
C LYS A 194 8.10 -7.40 35.17
N SER A 195 7.90 -6.09 35.11
CA SER A 195 8.99 -5.12 35.24
C SER A 195 9.73 -5.44 36.57
N SER A 196 10.91 -6.01 36.47
CA SER A 196 11.77 -6.19 37.60
C SER A 196 12.19 -4.80 38.10
N LYS A 197 11.57 -4.35 39.16
CA LYS A 197 12.01 -3.22 39.97
C LYS A 197 13.43 -3.56 40.42
N LYS A 198 14.44 -2.99 39.78
CA LYS A 198 15.82 -3.03 40.22
C LYS A 198 15.86 -2.17 41.47
N GLU A 199 15.79 -2.79 42.65
CA GLU A 199 16.16 -2.16 43.90
C GLU A 199 17.64 -1.76 43.78
N SER A 200 17.88 -0.47 43.68
CA SER A 200 19.21 0.10 43.86
C SER A 200 19.58 0.02 45.34
N ASN A 201 20.23 -1.06 45.72
CA ASN A 201 20.85 -1.18 47.03
C ASN A 201 22.05 -0.22 47.06
N GLY A 202 21.84 0.96 47.65
CA GLY A 202 22.88 1.94 47.93
C GLY A 202 23.83 1.41 48.98
N GLY A 203 24.90 0.75 48.57
CA GLY A 203 26.02 0.41 49.41
C GLY A 203 26.76 1.67 49.88
N GLY A 204 26.52 2.09 51.12
CA GLY A 204 27.30 3.12 51.77
C GLY A 204 28.78 2.70 51.91
N ARG A 205 29.68 3.54 51.46
CA ARG A 205 31.11 3.46 51.73
C ARG A 205 31.36 3.92 53.18
N PRO A 206 32.09 3.17 54.01
CA PRO A 206 32.56 3.66 55.31
C PRO A 206 33.70 4.67 55.12
N PRO A 207 33.86 5.66 55.99
CA PRO A 207 34.97 6.60 55.94
C PRO A 207 36.27 5.91 56.41
N MET A 208 37.35 6.15 55.69
CA MET A 208 38.71 5.79 56.16
C MET A 208 39.30 6.84 57.13
N PRO A 209 40.20 6.41 57.97
CA PRO A 209 40.85 7.25 59.02
C PRO A 209 41.87 8.23 58.41
#